data_1dbf113f39ab1a3c363acbcf3486945c
#
_entry.id   1dbf113f39ab1a3c363acbcf3486945c
#
_cell.length_a   1.000
_cell.length_b   1.000
_cell.length_c   1.000
_cell.angle_alpha   90.00
_cell.angle_beta   90.00
_cell.angle_gamma   90.00
#
_symmetry.space_group_name_H-M   'P 1'
#
loop_
_entity.id
_entity.type
_entity.pdbx_description
1 polymer ?
#
loop_
_entity_poly.entity_id
_entity_poly.type
_entity_poly.pdbx_seq_one_letter_code
_entity_poly.pdbx_strand_id
1 'polypeptide(L)'
;MRILRSAVFVLLCLALAACGGRSARIDAASSAPDEITVTTSNFDDSDPTDWPGRSPDRYPVHGIDLSRFQTQVDWRTARANGVNFAFIKATEGGDRVDEMFASHWRGAARAGVRRGAYHFFY
;
A
#
# COMPACT_ATOMS: atom_id res chain seq x y z
N MET A 1 15.90 -62.36 6.07
CA MET A 1 14.70 -61.56 5.81
C MET A 1 14.36 -60.49 6.85
N ARG A 2 14.79 -60.58 8.12
CA ARG A 2 14.51 -59.56 9.15
C ARG A 2 15.38 -58.31 9.04
N ILE A 3 16.64 -58.41 8.62
CA ILE A 3 17.58 -57.27 8.51
C ILE A 3 17.20 -56.33 7.36
N LEU A 4 16.68 -56.87 6.26
CA LEU A 4 16.28 -56.05 5.09
C LEU A 4 15.05 -55.20 5.38
N ARG A 5 14.13 -55.67 6.22
CA ARG A 5 12.94 -54.92 6.63
C ARG A 5 13.28 -53.74 7.55
N SER A 6 14.28 -53.91 8.42
CA SER A 6 14.74 -52.83 9.32
C SER A 6 15.46 -51.72 8.57
N ALA A 7 16.25 -52.06 7.54
CA ALA A 7 16.95 -51.06 6.71
C ALA A 7 15.98 -50.21 5.89
N VAL A 8 14.90 -50.80 5.36
CA VAL A 8 13.87 -50.07 4.61
C VAL A 8 13.08 -49.12 5.52
N PHE A 9 12.80 -49.52 6.77
CA PHE A 9 12.10 -48.67 7.72
C PHE A 9 12.94 -47.45 8.15
N VAL A 10 14.25 -47.64 8.37
CA VAL A 10 15.17 -46.54 8.72
C VAL A 10 15.33 -45.56 7.53
N LEU A 11 15.40 -46.06 6.29
CA LEU A 11 15.47 -45.20 5.09
C LEU A 11 14.17 -44.43 4.87
N LEU A 12 13.01 -45.01 5.15
CA LEU A 12 11.72 -44.36 5.03
C LEU A 12 11.51 -43.25 6.08
N CYS A 13 12.01 -43.44 7.30
CA CYS A 13 11.97 -42.42 8.35
C CYS A 13 12.90 -41.24 8.08
N LEU A 14 14.04 -41.44 7.39
CA LEU A 14 14.95 -40.39 6.99
C LEU A 14 14.39 -39.54 5.85
N ALA A 15 13.55 -40.09 4.97
CA ALA A 15 12.90 -39.38 3.89
C ALA A 15 11.78 -38.42 4.36
N LEU A 16 11.17 -38.71 5.52
CA LEU A 16 10.10 -37.87 6.09
C LEU A 16 10.63 -36.67 6.89
N ALA A 17 11.92 -36.64 7.24
CA ALA A 17 12.53 -35.50 7.93
C ALA A 17 12.90 -34.33 6.99
N ALA A 18 12.79 -34.49 5.67
CA ALA A 18 13.15 -33.47 4.68
C ALA A 18 12.02 -32.48 4.35
N CYS A 19 10.81 -32.67 4.89
CA CYS A 19 9.72 -31.70 4.81
C CYS A 19 9.69 -30.75 6.02
N GLY A 20 10.86 -30.38 6.53
CA GLY A 20 11.00 -29.21 7.38
C GLY A 20 10.70 -27.98 6.56
N GLY A 21 9.47 -27.47 6.65
CA GLY A 21 9.08 -26.22 6.04
C GLY A 21 10.12 -25.16 6.38
N ARG A 22 10.77 -24.59 5.36
CA ARG A 22 11.42 -23.30 5.49
C ARG A 22 10.32 -22.35 5.90
N SER A 23 10.19 -22.07 7.19
CA SER A 23 9.57 -20.85 7.64
C SER A 23 10.34 -19.75 6.94
N ALA A 24 9.76 -19.18 5.90
CA ALA A 24 10.21 -17.88 5.41
C ALA A 24 10.18 -16.99 6.64
N ARG A 25 11.33 -16.75 7.24
CA ARG A 25 11.48 -15.60 8.09
C ARG A 25 11.15 -14.43 7.17
N ILE A 26 9.95 -13.90 7.35
CA ILE A 26 9.69 -12.53 6.96
C ILE A 26 10.62 -11.79 7.92
N ASP A 27 11.83 -11.51 7.45
CA ASP A 27 12.63 -10.47 8.03
C ASP A 27 11.73 -9.24 7.90
N ALA A 28 10.97 -8.97 8.95
CA ALA A 28 10.44 -7.67 9.18
C ALA A 28 11.70 -6.80 9.24
N ALA A 29 12.15 -6.35 8.08
CA ALA A 29 13.04 -5.23 8.01
C ALA A 29 12.36 -4.19 8.88
N SER A 30 12.90 -4.00 10.07
CA SER A 30 12.64 -2.86 10.90
C SER A 30 13.13 -1.67 10.10
N SER A 31 12.35 -1.31 9.07
CA SER A 31 12.41 0.02 8.54
C SER A 31 11.92 0.88 9.70
N ALA A 32 12.86 1.56 10.33
CA ALA A 32 12.53 2.74 11.10
C ALA A 32 11.47 3.50 10.28
N PRO A 33 10.38 4.01 10.90
CA PRO A 33 9.36 4.69 10.13
C PRO A 33 10.11 5.72 9.28
N ASP A 34 10.05 5.54 7.96
CA ASP A 34 10.69 6.44 7.01
C ASP A 34 10.34 7.85 7.45
N GLU A 35 11.36 8.63 7.77
CA GLU A 35 11.18 10.02 8.15
C GLU A 35 10.32 10.68 7.06
N ILE A 36 9.12 11.14 7.45
CA ILE A 36 8.18 11.70 6.49
C ILE A 36 8.75 13.03 6.04
N THR A 37 9.41 13.06 4.90
CA THR A 37 9.79 14.32 4.27
C THR A 37 8.52 15.03 3.84
N VAL A 38 8.09 16.02 4.62
CA VAL A 38 6.94 16.86 4.32
C VAL A 38 7.35 17.89 3.28
N THR A 39 6.65 17.92 2.15
CA THR A 39 6.78 18.97 1.14
C THR A 39 5.66 19.98 1.36
N THR A 40 6.01 21.25 1.44
CA THR A 40 5.02 22.34 1.55
C THR A 40 4.06 22.28 0.36
N SER A 41 2.77 22.42 0.62
CA SER A 41 1.76 22.44 -0.45
C SER A 41 1.85 23.71 -1.27
N ASN A 42 1.74 23.58 -2.57
CA ASN A 42 1.67 24.64 -3.55
C ASN A 42 0.48 24.41 -4.48
N PHE A 43 -0.67 24.09 -3.88
CA PHE A 43 -1.95 23.92 -4.56
C PHE A 43 -3.07 24.35 -3.61
N ASP A 44 -4.18 24.78 -4.21
CA ASP A 44 -5.40 25.18 -3.51
C ASP A 44 -6.52 24.17 -3.78
N ASP A 45 -7.57 24.25 -2.98
CA ASP A 45 -8.82 23.56 -3.22
C ASP A 45 -9.61 24.32 -4.31
N SER A 46 -10.05 23.63 -5.35
CA SER A 46 -10.87 24.19 -6.42
C SER A 46 -12.30 24.52 -5.98
N ASP A 47 -12.76 23.94 -4.88
CA ASP A 47 -14.08 24.15 -4.29
C ASP A 47 -13.96 24.26 -2.77
N PRO A 48 -13.35 25.34 -2.27
CA PRO A 48 -13.03 25.50 -0.86
C PRO A 48 -14.31 25.61 -0.02
N THR A 49 -14.35 24.83 1.05
CA THR A 49 -15.43 24.90 2.04
C THR A 49 -15.08 25.91 3.13
N ASP A 50 -16.07 26.70 3.56
CA ASP A 50 -15.93 27.55 4.74
C ASP A 50 -15.79 26.66 6.00
N TRP A 51 -14.61 26.65 6.59
CA TRP A 51 -14.33 25.87 7.78
C TRP A 51 -14.69 26.64 9.04
N PRO A 52 -15.62 26.16 9.88
CA PRO A 52 -16.03 26.87 11.09
C PRO A 52 -14.94 26.88 12.18
N GLY A 53 -13.78 26.32 11.90
CA GLY A 53 -12.68 26.19 12.84
C GLY A 53 -11.31 26.44 12.20
N ARG A 54 -10.38 25.51 12.43
CA ARG A 54 -9.02 25.62 11.90
C ARG A 54 -9.01 25.27 10.42
N SER A 55 -8.60 26.24 9.58
CA SER A 55 -8.43 26.02 8.15
C SER A 55 -7.41 24.91 7.85
N PRO A 56 -7.61 24.11 6.79
CA PRO A 56 -6.66 23.11 6.30
C PRO A 56 -5.25 23.65 6.06
N ASP A 57 -5.12 24.91 5.62
CA ASP A 57 -3.83 25.57 5.35
C ASP A 57 -2.88 25.60 6.56
N ARG A 58 -3.43 25.41 7.74
CA ARG A 58 -2.63 25.40 8.98
C ARG A 58 -1.93 24.05 9.25
N TYR A 59 -2.23 23.04 8.46
CA TYR A 59 -1.61 21.73 8.61
C TYR A 59 -0.44 21.60 7.63
N PRO A 60 0.70 21.07 8.07
CA PRO A 60 1.88 20.96 7.20
C PRO A 60 1.79 19.80 6.20
N VAL A 61 0.88 18.85 6.40
CA VAL A 61 0.77 17.64 5.60
C VAL A 61 -0.54 17.67 4.83
N HIS A 62 -0.44 17.70 3.50
CA HIS A 62 -1.57 17.74 2.60
C HIS A 62 -1.64 16.47 1.75
N GLY A 63 -2.86 16.09 1.40
CA GLY A 63 -3.13 14.93 0.55
C GLY A 63 -4.30 15.17 -0.38
N ILE A 64 -4.53 14.19 -1.23
CA ILE A 64 -5.64 14.16 -2.18
C ILE A 64 -6.37 12.84 -2.09
N ASP A 65 -7.62 12.81 -2.53
CA ASP A 65 -8.32 11.56 -2.82
C ASP A 65 -8.53 11.39 -4.33
N LEU A 66 -8.59 10.15 -4.76
CA LEU A 66 -8.62 9.77 -6.17
C LEU A 66 -9.52 8.57 -6.41
N SER A 67 -10.11 8.55 -7.58
CA SER A 67 -10.89 7.44 -8.09
C SER A 67 -10.75 7.31 -9.61
N ARG A 68 -11.59 6.47 -10.24
CA ARG A 68 -11.63 6.33 -11.71
C ARG A 68 -11.88 7.64 -12.47
N PHE A 69 -12.38 8.67 -11.81
CA PHE A 69 -12.66 9.96 -12.45
C PHE A 69 -11.38 10.76 -12.76
N GLN A 70 -10.29 10.52 -12.04
CA GLN A 70 -8.98 11.07 -12.33
C GLN A 70 -8.20 10.06 -13.18
N THR A 71 -8.36 10.12 -14.49
CA THR A 71 -7.80 9.12 -15.41
C THR A 71 -6.28 9.22 -15.59
N GLN A 72 -5.72 10.42 -15.45
CA GLN A 72 -4.29 10.67 -15.55
C GLN A 72 -3.81 11.57 -14.43
N VAL A 73 -2.78 11.13 -13.73
CA VAL A 73 -2.15 11.89 -12.66
C VAL A 73 -0.64 11.91 -12.89
N ASP A 74 -0.07 13.10 -13.04
CA ASP A 74 1.37 13.28 -12.96
C ASP A 74 1.81 13.26 -11.49
N TRP A 75 2.09 12.08 -11.00
CA TRP A 75 2.47 11.85 -9.62
C TRP A 75 3.75 12.55 -9.20
N ARG A 76 4.69 12.76 -10.13
CA ARG A 76 5.93 13.47 -9.86
C ARG A 76 5.64 14.95 -9.60
N THR A 77 4.87 15.57 -10.48
CA THR A 77 4.44 16.95 -10.32
C THR A 77 3.56 17.12 -9.08
N ALA A 78 2.62 16.21 -8.83
CA ALA A 78 1.81 16.23 -7.63
C ALA A 78 2.67 16.20 -6.35
N ARG A 79 3.65 15.30 -6.30
CA ARG A 79 4.59 15.22 -5.16
C ARG A 79 5.41 16.49 -4.99
N ALA A 80 5.92 17.06 -6.08
CA ALA A 80 6.69 18.30 -6.06
C ALA A 80 5.88 19.50 -5.58
N ASN A 81 4.57 19.51 -5.84
CA ASN A 81 3.63 20.53 -5.37
C ASN A 81 3.09 20.29 -3.97
N GLY A 82 3.56 19.30 -3.25
CA GLY A 82 3.22 19.12 -1.85
C GLY A 82 2.17 18.05 -1.54
N VAL A 83 1.82 17.20 -2.49
CA VAL A 83 1.01 16.02 -2.20
C VAL A 83 1.85 15.01 -1.44
N ASN A 84 1.63 14.90 -0.14
CA ASN A 84 2.36 14.02 0.74
C ASN A 84 1.72 12.62 0.85
N PHE A 85 0.40 12.56 0.73
CA PHE A 85 -0.34 11.30 0.74
C PHE A 85 -1.53 11.33 -0.22
N ALA A 86 -2.04 10.15 -0.56
CA ALA A 86 -3.23 9.98 -1.38
C ALA A 86 -4.13 8.88 -0.83
N PHE A 87 -5.43 9.13 -0.71
CA PHE A 87 -6.44 8.10 -0.57
C PHE A 87 -6.95 7.70 -1.95
N ILE A 88 -6.91 6.42 -2.26
CA ILE A 88 -7.23 5.89 -3.58
C ILE A 88 -8.41 4.93 -3.46
N LYS A 89 -9.48 5.22 -4.18
CA LYS A 89 -10.66 4.36 -4.18
C LYS A 89 -10.31 2.99 -4.75
N ALA A 90 -10.48 1.95 -3.93
CA ALA A 90 -10.27 0.58 -4.35
C ALA A 90 -11.55 -0.05 -4.85
N THR A 91 -12.65 0.19 -4.12
CA THR A 91 -13.95 -0.42 -4.39
C THR A 91 -15.09 0.55 -4.08
N GLU A 92 -16.28 0.29 -4.65
CA GLU A 92 -17.50 1.01 -4.30
C GLU A 92 -18.72 0.09 -4.32
N GLY A 93 -19.71 0.35 -3.48
CA GLY A 93 -20.93 -0.45 -3.38
C GLY A 93 -20.65 -1.90 -3.03
N GLY A 94 -21.43 -2.82 -3.59
CA GLY A 94 -21.33 -4.25 -3.27
C GLY A 94 -20.22 -5.00 -3.99
N ASP A 95 -19.89 -4.61 -5.23
CA ASP A 95 -19.10 -5.47 -6.13
C ASP A 95 -18.17 -4.73 -7.09
N ARG A 96 -18.20 -3.41 -7.13
CA ARG A 96 -17.39 -2.66 -8.09
C ARG A 96 -15.97 -2.43 -7.60
N VAL A 97 -15.00 -2.87 -8.39
CA VAL A 97 -13.59 -2.50 -8.25
C VAL A 97 -13.32 -1.24 -9.07
N ASP A 98 -12.61 -0.27 -8.48
CA ASP A 98 -12.21 0.93 -9.21
C ASP A 98 -11.12 0.60 -10.24
N GLU A 99 -11.41 0.85 -11.51
CA GLU A 99 -10.53 0.47 -12.61
C GLU A 99 -9.18 1.20 -12.62
N MET A 100 -9.12 2.40 -12.01
CA MET A 100 -7.88 3.18 -11.91
C MET A 100 -7.07 2.88 -10.65
N PHE A 101 -7.62 2.10 -9.71
CA PHE A 101 -6.93 1.80 -8.46
C PHE A 101 -5.50 1.32 -8.64
N ALA A 102 -5.30 0.28 -9.45
CA ALA A 102 -3.99 -0.31 -9.64
C ALA A 102 -2.99 0.66 -10.29
N SER A 103 -3.46 1.53 -11.18
CA SER A 103 -2.64 2.56 -11.84
C SER A 103 -2.20 3.63 -10.85
N HIS A 104 -3.16 4.20 -10.12
CA HIS A 104 -2.89 5.21 -9.10
C HIS A 104 -2.00 4.67 -7.97
N TRP A 105 -2.29 3.45 -7.51
CA TRP A 105 -1.51 2.80 -6.46
C TRP A 105 -0.03 2.68 -6.81
N ARG A 106 0.26 2.22 -8.02
CA ARG A 106 1.64 2.12 -8.51
C ARG A 106 2.28 3.48 -8.79
N GLY A 107 1.51 4.42 -9.34
CA GLY A 107 1.97 5.78 -9.63
C GLY A 107 2.41 6.52 -8.38
N ALA A 108 1.57 6.55 -7.35
CA ALA A 108 1.87 7.15 -6.06
C ALA A 108 3.13 6.53 -5.42
N ALA A 109 3.25 5.19 -5.46
CA ALA A 109 4.43 4.50 -4.94
C ALA A 109 5.72 4.96 -5.61
N ARG A 110 5.73 5.00 -6.94
CA ARG A 110 6.92 5.41 -7.70
C ARG A 110 7.34 6.86 -7.44
N ALA A 111 6.39 7.70 -7.09
CA ALA A 111 6.66 9.11 -6.76
C ALA A 111 6.96 9.35 -5.27
N GLY A 112 6.96 8.30 -4.44
CA GLY A 112 7.17 8.44 -3.01
C GLY A 112 6.00 9.10 -2.27
N VAL A 113 4.80 9.09 -2.86
CA VAL A 113 3.57 9.55 -2.22
C VAL A 113 3.01 8.42 -1.35
N ARG A 114 2.78 8.69 -0.07
CA ARG A 114 2.11 7.73 0.82
C ARG A 114 0.70 7.48 0.33
N ARG A 115 0.19 6.27 0.53
CA ARG A 115 -1.11 5.91 -0.02
C ARG A 115 -1.92 5.04 0.91
N GLY A 116 -3.23 5.28 0.92
CA GLY A 116 -4.23 4.43 1.56
C GLY A 116 -5.32 4.06 0.55
N ALA A 117 -5.91 2.89 0.72
CA ALA A 117 -7.06 2.47 -0.06
C ALA A 117 -8.35 2.79 0.70
N TYR A 118 -9.41 3.15 -0.02
CA TYR A 118 -10.72 3.31 0.60
C TYR A 118 -11.82 2.60 -0.18
N HIS A 119 -12.89 2.31 0.51
CA HIS A 119 -14.15 1.81 -0.05
C HIS A 119 -15.19 2.93 0.00
N PHE A 120 -15.88 3.15 -1.10
CA PHE A 120 -16.96 4.14 -1.18
C PHE A 120 -18.31 3.46 -0.98
N PHE A 121 -19.01 3.87 0.08
CA PHE A 121 -20.38 3.43 0.37
C PHE A 121 -21.41 4.38 -0.24
N TYR A 122 -22.56 3.82 -0.68
CA TYR A 122 -23.78 4.55 -1.04
C TYR A 122 -25.03 3.74 -0.72
#